data_c73dec1982edda63da5139099d104828
#
_entry.id   c73dec1982edda63da5139099d104828
#
_cell.length_a   1.000
_cell.length_b   1.000
_cell.length_c   1.000
_cell.angle_alpha   90.00
_cell.angle_beta   90.00
_cell.angle_gamma   90.00
#
_symmetry.space_group_name_H-M   'P 1'
#
loop_
_entity.id
_entity.type
_entity.pdbx_description
1 polymer ?
#
loop_
_entity_poly.entity_id
_entity_poly.type
_entity_poly.pdbx_seq_one_letter_code
_entity_poly.pdbx_strand_id
1 'polypeptide(L)'
;MGLKGAAKAIMEKAGVPVVPGYHGDDQEPARLLEEATRIGYPVLIKAVAGGGGKGMRRVDAADGFAAELASARREASAAFGDDKVLIEKYLLRPRHIEIQVFGDSHGQAVHLFERDCSLQRRHQKVIEEAPAPGMSAELRAIMGQ
;
A
#
# COMPACT_ATOMS: atom_id res chain seq x y z
N MET A 1 -13.40 4.64 -2.88
CA MET A 1 -12.03 4.08 -2.94
C MET A 1 -11.82 2.91 -1.94
N GLY A 2 -12.79 2.03 -1.77
CA GLY A 2 -12.71 0.93 -0.79
C GLY A 2 -11.81 -0.25 -1.20
N LEU A 3 -11.55 -0.44 -2.49
CA LEU A 3 -10.70 -1.53 -3.00
C LEU A 3 -9.30 -0.99 -3.32
N LYS A 4 -8.30 -1.52 -2.62
CA LYS A 4 -6.88 -1.09 -2.75
C LYS A 4 -6.34 -1.17 -4.18
N GLY A 5 -6.64 -2.25 -4.90
CA GLY A 5 -6.19 -2.41 -6.30
C GLY A 5 -6.81 -1.39 -7.25
N ALA A 6 -8.12 -1.14 -7.13
CA ALA A 6 -8.80 -0.14 -7.95
C ALA A 6 -8.28 1.29 -7.67
N ALA A 7 -8.03 1.62 -6.40
CA ALA A 7 -7.46 2.91 -6.03
C ALA A 7 -6.07 3.11 -6.66
N LYS A 8 -5.20 2.09 -6.61
CA LYS A 8 -3.87 2.15 -7.24
C LYS A 8 -3.96 2.34 -8.74
N ALA A 9 -4.80 1.57 -9.44
CA ALA A 9 -4.98 1.70 -10.88
C ALA A 9 -5.45 3.11 -11.29
N ILE A 10 -6.33 3.73 -10.49
CA ILE A 10 -6.77 5.12 -10.72
C ILE A 10 -5.61 6.09 -10.54
N MET A 11 -4.81 5.94 -9.49
CA MET A 11 -3.66 6.81 -9.22
C MET A 11 -2.58 6.68 -10.30
N GLU A 12 -2.24 5.45 -10.71
CA GLU A 12 -1.30 5.21 -11.82
C GLU A 12 -1.76 5.89 -13.11
N LYS A 13 -3.06 5.74 -13.46
CA LYS A 13 -3.64 6.39 -14.64
C LYS A 13 -3.60 7.91 -14.56
N ALA A 14 -3.69 8.46 -13.35
CA ALA A 14 -3.58 9.90 -13.10
C ALA A 14 -2.11 10.39 -13.04
N GLY A 15 -1.11 9.52 -13.25
CA GLY A 15 0.31 9.88 -13.19
C GLY A 15 0.88 10.02 -11.77
N VAL A 16 0.12 9.62 -10.74
CA VAL A 16 0.57 9.64 -9.36
C VAL A 16 1.49 8.43 -9.11
N PRO A 17 2.72 8.63 -8.61
CA PRO A 17 3.61 7.53 -8.28
C PRO A 17 2.97 6.57 -7.26
N VAL A 18 2.99 5.28 -7.57
CA VAL A 18 2.52 4.24 -6.66
C VAL A 18 3.64 3.28 -6.31
N VAL A 19 3.55 2.63 -5.16
CA VAL A 19 4.48 1.56 -4.78
C VAL A 19 4.39 0.44 -5.82
N PRO A 20 5.50 0.01 -6.44
CA PRO A 20 5.50 -1.09 -7.41
C PRO A 20 4.80 -2.32 -6.84
N GLY A 21 3.93 -2.93 -7.63
CA GLY A 21 3.14 -4.06 -7.15
C GLY A 21 2.43 -4.81 -8.26
N TYR A 22 1.71 -5.85 -7.83
CA TYR A 22 0.79 -6.63 -8.64
C TYR A 22 -0.57 -6.72 -7.95
N HIS A 23 -1.61 -6.35 -8.66
CA HIS A 23 -3.00 -6.36 -8.18
C HIS A 23 -3.97 -6.90 -9.25
N GLY A 24 -3.43 -7.76 -10.12
CA GLY A 24 -4.21 -8.40 -11.19
C GLY A 24 -5.14 -9.52 -10.69
N ASP A 25 -6.05 -9.93 -11.56
CA ASP A 25 -7.03 -10.98 -11.26
C ASP A 25 -6.44 -12.39 -11.33
N ASP A 26 -5.31 -12.56 -11.99
CA ASP A 26 -4.61 -13.84 -12.03
C ASP A 26 -3.97 -14.12 -10.67
N GLN A 27 -4.52 -15.06 -9.96
CA GLN A 27 -4.12 -15.44 -8.60
C GLN A 27 -3.35 -16.77 -8.55
N GLU A 28 -2.91 -17.29 -9.71
CA GLU A 28 -2.11 -18.50 -9.76
C GLU A 28 -0.78 -18.32 -9.01
N PRO A 29 -0.37 -19.28 -8.13
CA PRO A 29 0.84 -19.14 -7.33
C PRO A 29 2.10 -18.90 -8.15
N ALA A 30 2.21 -19.54 -9.33
CA ALA A 30 3.34 -19.35 -10.24
C ALA A 30 3.39 -17.91 -10.78
N ARG A 31 2.23 -17.35 -11.16
CA ARG A 31 2.13 -15.96 -11.62
C ARG A 31 2.49 -14.97 -10.50
N LEU A 32 2.01 -15.19 -9.30
CA LEU A 32 2.32 -14.33 -8.16
C LEU A 32 3.81 -14.37 -7.80
N LEU A 33 4.46 -15.53 -7.91
CA LEU A 33 5.90 -15.67 -7.70
C LEU A 33 6.71 -14.92 -8.77
N GLU A 34 6.30 -15.04 -10.04
CA GLU A 34 6.91 -14.30 -11.15
C GLU A 34 6.85 -12.80 -10.91
N GLU A 35 5.67 -12.29 -10.54
CA GLU A 35 5.47 -10.86 -10.25
C GLU A 35 6.26 -10.39 -9.03
N ALA A 36 6.33 -11.19 -7.97
CA ALA A 36 7.17 -10.88 -6.80
C ALA A 36 8.64 -10.78 -7.19
N THR A 37 9.10 -11.67 -8.07
CA THR A 37 10.48 -11.67 -8.60
C THR A 37 10.74 -10.44 -9.47
N ARG A 38 9.79 -10.07 -10.33
CA ARG A 38 9.86 -8.86 -11.16
C ARG A 38 9.92 -7.58 -10.33
N ILE A 39 9.11 -7.49 -9.25
CA ILE A 39 9.10 -6.36 -8.32
C ILE A 39 10.41 -6.30 -7.52
N GLY A 40 11.02 -7.43 -7.26
CA GLY A 40 12.25 -7.58 -6.49
C GLY A 40 11.99 -7.60 -4.98
N TYR A 41 12.64 -8.54 -4.31
CA TYR A 41 12.52 -8.71 -2.86
C TYR A 41 13.21 -7.57 -2.06
N PRO A 42 12.79 -7.30 -0.81
CA PRO A 42 11.65 -7.89 -0.15
C PRO A 42 10.31 -7.38 -0.72
N VAL A 43 9.30 -8.24 -0.65
CA VAL A 43 7.92 -7.90 -1.04
C VAL A 43 6.96 -8.10 0.14
N LEU A 44 5.79 -7.51 0.04
CA LEU A 44 4.70 -7.64 0.98
C LEU A 44 3.49 -8.27 0.28
N ILE A 45 3.07 -9.45 0.72
CA ILE A 45 1.80 -10.06 0.33
C ILE A 45 0.71 -9.47 1.22
N LYS A 46 -0.40 -9.03 0.64
CA LYS A 46 -1.53 -8.42 1.38
C LYS A 46 -2.86 -8.99 0.91
N ALA A 47 -3.76 -9.30 1.82
CA ALA A 47 -5.15 -9.60 1.49
C ALA A 47 -5.81 -8.40 0.80
N VAL A 48 -6.52 -8.62 -0.31
CA VAL A 48 -7.25 -7.58 -1.05
C VAL A 48 -8.39 -7.03 -0.19
N ALA A 49 -9.19 -7.90 0.41
CA ALA A 49 -10.31 -7.55 1.28
C ALA A 49 -9.86 -7.06 2.67
N GLY A 50 -8.57 -7.15 3.00
CA GLY A 50 -8.06 -6.92 4.35
C GLY A 50 -7.85 -5.46 4.75
N GLY A 51 -7.88 -5.25 6.07
CA GLY A 51 -7.52 -4.00 6.74
C GLY A 51 -6.81 -4.30 8.07
N GLY A 52 -6.20 -3.26 8.68
CA GLY A 52 -5.59 -3.38 10.01
C GLY A 52 -4.39 -4.34 10.12
N GLY A 53 -3.74 -4.67 8.99
CA GLY A 53 -2.55 -5.54 8.97
C GLY A 53 -2.82 -7.04 8.97
N LYS A 54 -4.09 -7.49 9.00
CA LYS A 54 -4.44 -8.92 8.87
C LYS A 54 -4.21 -9.39 7.42
N GLY A 55 -3.74 -10.62 7.26
CA GLY A 55 -3.42 -11.19 5.95
C GLY A 55 -2.22 -10.51 5.27
N MET A 56 -1.29 -9.96 6.06
CA MET A 56 -0.05 -9.36 5.55
C MET A 56 1.15 -10.23 5.89
N ARG A 57 1.99 -10.51 4.89
CA ARG A 57 3.24 -11.28 5.04
C ARG A 57 4.37 -10.62 4.28
N ARG A 58 5.47 -10.37 4.97
CA ARG A 58 6.72 -9.94 4.35
C ARG A 58 7.47 -11.17 3.87
N VAL A 59 7.98 -11.09 2.65
CA VAL A 59 8.81 -12.13 2.04
C VAL A 59 10.13 -11.50 1.63
N ASP A 60 11.21 -12.03 2.16
CA ASP A 60 12.56 -11.47 1.93
C ASP A 60 13.28 -12.10 0.73
N ALA A 61 12.88 -13.31 0.32
CA ALA A 61 13.46 -14.04 -0.82
C ALA A 61 12.46 -15.01 -1.45
N ALA A 62 12.75 -15.46 -2.65
CA ALA A 62 11.84 -16.28 -3.47
C ALA A 62 11.53 -17.66 -2.85
N ASP A 63 12.48 -18.27 -2.18
CA ASP A 63 12.36 -19.58 -1.54
C ASP A 63 11.30 -19.62 -0.42
N GLY A 64 11.08 -18.50 0.28
CA GLY A 64 10.03 -18.36 1.29
C GLY A 64 8.64 -18.03 0.73
N PHE A 65 8.54 -17.63 -0.54
CA PHE A 65 7.31 -17.04 -1.09
C PHE A 65 6.09 -17.95 -1.02
N ALA A 66 6.23 -19.23 -1.41
CA ALA A 66 5.10 -20.16 -1.47
C ALA A 66 4.49 -20.41 -0.08
N ALA A 67 5.30 -20.56 0.95
CA ALA A 67 4.85 -20.77 2.32
C ALA A 67 4.10 -19.54 2.87
N GLU A 68 4.65 -18.35 2.65
CA GLU A 68 4.05 -17.11 3.10
C GLU A 68 2.78 -16.76 2.32
N LEU A 69 2.71 -17.06 1.01
CA LEU A 69 1.51 -16.92 0.20
C LEU A 69 0.38 -17.81 0.75
N ALA A 70 0.67 -19.09 0.99
CA ALA A 70 -0.32 -20.01 1.54
C ALA A 70 -0.81 -19.57 2.92
N SER A 71 0.10 -19.04 3.76
CA SER A 71 -0.24 -18.50 5.08
C SER A 71 -1.14 -17.26 4.99
N ALA A 72 -0.79 -16.31 4.11
CA ALA A 72 -1.57 -15.08 3.90
C ALA A 72 -2.99 -15.39 3.39
N ARG A 73 -3.12 -16.32 2.43
CA ARG A 73 -4.41 -16.75 1.89
C ARG A 73 -5.30 -17.42 2.93
N ARG A 74 -4.76 -18.32 3.74
CA ARG A 74 -5.53 -18.96 4.84
C ARG A 74 -6.06 -17.92 5.82
N GLU A 75 -5.23 -16.97 6.22
CA GLU A 75 -5.65 -15.89 7.12
C GLU A 75 -6.70 -14.98 6.48
N ALA A 76 -6.52 -14.63 5.21
CA ALA A 76 -7.45 -13.79 4.46
C ALA A 76 -8.82 -14.46 4.31
N SER A 77 -8.84 -15.74 3.91
CA SER A 77 -10.06 -16.55 3.81
C SER A 77 -10.78 -16.63 5.14
N ALA A 78 -10.07 -16.94 6.23
CA ALA A 78 -10.67 -17.07 7.55
C ALA A 78 -11.20 -15.73 8.10
N ALA A 79 -10.53 -14.61 7.82
CA ALA A 79 -10.89 -13.32 8.38
C ALA A 79 -11.91 -12.53 7.52
N PHE A 80 -11.92 -12.75 6.21
CA PHE A 80 -12.66 -11.91 5.26
C PHE A 80 -13.52 -12.70 4.26
N GLY A 81 -13.42 -14.03 4.23
CA GLY A 81 -14.10 -14.88 3.27
C GLY A 81 -13.58 -14.78 1.82
N ASP A 82 -12.43 -14.14 1.65
CA ASP A 82 -11.77 -13.91 0.35
C ASP A 82 -10.27 -14.16 0.51
N ASP A 83 -9.69 -15.03 -0.32
CA ASP A 83 -8.29 -15.39 -0.29
C ASP A 83 -7.42 -14.64 -1.31
N LYS A 84 -8.02 -13.73 -2.10
CA LYS A 84 -7.28 -12.91 -3.05
C LYS A 84 -6.24 -12.06 -2.37
N VAL A 85 -5.05 -12.02 -2.97
CA VAL A 85 -3.94 -11.23 -2.47
C VAL A 85 -3.43 -10.27 -3.53
N LEU A 86 -2.76 -9.22 -3.08
CA LEU A 86 -1.92 -8.36 -3.91
C LEU A 86 -0.48 -8.43 -3.39
N ILE A 87 0.48 -8.11 -4.25
CA ILE A 87 1.91 -8.08 -3.92
C ILE A 87 2.40 -6.66 -4.11
N GLU A 88 3.18 -6.17 -3.15
CA GLU A 88 3.79 -4.84 -3.23
C GLU A 88 5.25 -4.90 -2.84
N LYS A 89 6.06 -4.01 -3.41
CA LYS A 89 7.41 -3.77 -2.91
C LYS A 89 7.37 -3.40 -1.43
N TYR A 90 8.18 -4.07 -0.61
CA TYR A 90 8.36 -3.67 0.77
C TYR A 90 9.40 -2.57 0.88
N LEU A 91 9.01 -1.41 1.39
CA LEU A 91 9.90 -0.28 1.60
C LEU A 91 10.53 -0.39 2.98
N LEU A 92 11.87 -0.45 3.03
CA LEU A 92 12.59 -0.72 4.29
C LEU A 92 12.54 0.43 5.30
N ARG A 93 12.57 1.66 4.83
CA ARG A 93 12.58 2.87 5.67
C ARG A 93 11.72 3.97 5.05
N PRO A 94 10.40 3.77 4.89
CA PRO A 94 9.53 4.77 4.34
C PRO A 94 9.28 5.87 5.38
N ARG A 95 8.99 7.08 4.89
CA ARG A 95 8.21 8.06 5.65
C ARG A 95 6.75 7.90 5.30
N HIS A 96 5.88 8.00 6.29
CA HIS A 96 4.44 8.03 6.08
C HIS A 96 3.97 9.48 6.11
N ILE A 97 3.87 10.08 4.95
CA ILE A 97 3.32 11.42 4.76
C ILE A 97 1.91 11.29 4.22
N GLU A 98 0.97 11.97 4.83
CA GLU A 98 -0.41 12.02 4.34
C GLU A 98 -0.83 13.45 4.02
N ILE A 99 -1.64 13.60 2.98
CA ILE A 99 -2.24 14.88 2.57
C ILE A 99 -3.73 14.82 2.92
N GLN A 100 -4.23 15.81 3.66
CA GLN A 100 -5.64 15.95 3.92
C GLN A 100 -6.33 16.58 2.72
N VAL A 101 -7.26 15.86 2.12
CA VAL A 101 -7.99 16.33 0.93
C VAL A 101 -9.48 16.45 1.24
N PHE A 102 -10.09 17.52 0.74
CA PHE A 102 -11.54 17.73 0.74
C PHE A 102 -12.05 17.97 -0.68
N GLY A 103 -13.13 17.31 -1.05
CA GLY A 103 -13.83 17.52 -2.30
C GLY A 103 -15.28 17.91 -2.03
N ASP A 104 -15.83 18.84 -2.83
CA ASP A 104 -17.23 19.23 -2.77
C ASP A 104 -18.09 18.53 -3.84
N SER A 105 -19.41 18.75 -3.79
CA SER A 105 -20.35 18.21 -4.78
C SER A 105 -20.30 18.93 -6.13
N HIS A 106 -19.55 20.02 -6.26
CA HIS A 106 -19.39 20.81 -7.49
C HIS A 106 -18.12 20.42 -8.27
N GLY A 107 -17.37 19.41 -7.80
CA GLY A 107 -16.16 18.93 -8.44
C GLY A 107 -14.90 19.72 -8.09
N GLN A 108 -14.94 20.56 -7.05
CA GLN A 108 -13.77 21.24 -6.54
C GLN A 108 -13.08 20.38 -5.47
N ALA A 109 -11.75 20.38 -5.48
CA ALA A 109 -10.95 19.73 -4.46
C ALA A 109 -9.89 20.68 -3.92
N VAL A 110 -9.65 20.62 -2.63
CA VAL A 110 -8.60 21.38 -1.95
C VAL A 110 -7.84 20.46 -1.00
N HIS A 111 -6.59 20.79 -0.72
CA HIS A 111 -5.82 20.09 0.31
C HIS A 111 -5.47 21.03 1.47
N LEU A 112 -5.40 20.48 2.66
CA LEU A 112 -5.02 21.17 3.90
C LEU A 112 -3.65 20.68 4.37
N PHE A 113 -2.66 20.79 3.45
CA PHE A 113 -1.28 20.43 3.71
C PHE A 113 -1.08 18.98 4.16
N GLU A 114 0.10 18.70 4.68
CA GLU A 114 0.56 17.35 5.04
C GLU A 114 0.71 17.16 6.54
N ARG A 115 0.70 15.89 6.92
CA ARG A 115 1.14 15.40 8.23
C ARG A 115 2.16 14.30 8.06
N ASP A 116 3.17 14.24 8.92
CA ASP A 116 4.06 13.09 9.05
C ASP A 116 3.50 12.16 10.13
N CYS A 117 3.16 10.94 9.72
CA CYS A 117 2.63 9.90 10.58
C CYS A 117 3.60 8.71 10.69
N SER A 118 4.91 8.95 10.55
CA SER A 118 5.92 7.89 10.51
C SER A 118 6.14 7.21 11.86
N LEU A 119 5.85 7.89 12.96
CA LEU A 119 5.97 7.32 14.30
C LEU A 119 4.76 6.44 14.61
N GLN A 120 4.94 5.14 14.37
CA GLN A 120 3.88 4.15 14.47
C GLN A 120 4.30 3.01 15.39
N ARG A 121 3.33 2.41 16.06
CA ARG A 121 3.45 1.14 16.73
C ARG A 121 2.81 0.06 15.84
N ARG A 122 3.62 -0.71 15.12
CA ARG A 122 3.17 -1.64 14.09
C ARG A 122 2.42 -0.87 12.98
N HIS A 123 1.08 -0.91 12.93
CA HIS A 123 0.24 -0.23 11.96
C HIS A 123 -0.62 0.88 12.59
N GLN A 124 -0.38 1.19 13.86
CA GLN A 124 -1.09 2.24 14.59
C GLN A 124 -0.25 3.51 14.58
N LYS A 125 -0.79 4.59 14.06
CA LYS A 125 -0.22 5.94 14.20
C LYS A 125 -0.22 6.33 15.67
N VAL A 126 0.93 6.79 16.17
CA VAL A 126 1.09 7.18 17.58
C VAL A 126 1.31 8.69 17.69
N ILE A 127 2.12 9.24 16.80
CA ILE A 127 2.40 10.68 16.74
C ILE A 127 2.20 11.14 15.30
N GLU A 128 1.54 12.27 15.16
CA GLU A 128 1.38 12.98 13.90
C GLU A 128 1.98 14.38 14.05
N GLU A 129 2.84 14.76 13.13
CA GLU A 129 3.50 16.06 13.12
C GLU A 129 3.06 16.89 11.91
N ALA A 130 2.66 18.14 12.15
CA ALA A 130 2.34 19.10 11.11
C ALA A 130 3.01 20.46 11.41
N PRO A 131 3.75 21.04 10.46
CA PRO A 131 4.13 20.48 9.15
C PRO A 131 5.13 19.33 9.28
N ALA A 132 5.23 18.49 8.23
CA ALA A 132 6.15 17.36 8.21
C ALA A 132 7.61 17.83 8.32
N PRO A 133 8.39 17.34 9.31
CA PRO A 133 9.76 17.78 9.51
C PRO A 133 10.65 17.54 8.28
N GLY A 134 11.46 18.54 7.90
CA GLY A 134 12.41 18.44 6.79
C GLY A 134 11.77 18.32 5.40
N MET A 135 10.48 18.57 5.24
CA MET A 135 9.83 18.64 3.94
C MET A 135 10.02 20.02 3.32
N SER A 136 10.55 20.05 2.09
CA SER A 136 10.72 21.33 1.37
C SER A 136 9.37 21.89 0.89
N ALA A 137 9.30 23.22 0.70
CA ALA A 137 8.10 23.85 0.15
C ALA A 137 7.77 23.34 -1.27
N GLU A 138 8.81 23.05 -2.06
CA GLU A 138 8.66 22.48 -3.41
C GLU A 138 8.02 21.08 -3.37
N LEU A 139 8.55 20.17 -2.53
CA LEU A 139 7.98 18.82 -2.39
C LEU A 139 6.53 18.87 -1.89
N ARG A 140 6.25 19.78 -0.94
CA ARG A 140 4.88 19.99 -0.43
C ARG A 140 3.93 20.44 -1.55
N ALA A 141 4.36 21.36 -2.41
CA ALA A 141 3.57 21.81 -3.55
C ALA A 141 3.31 20.69 -4.55
N ILE A 142 4.34 19.88 -4.88
CA ILE A 142 4.21 18.72 -5.78
C ILE A 142 3.23 17.69 -5.23
N MET A 143 3.29 17.39 -3.93
CA MET A 143 2.41 16.40 -3.32
C MET A 143 0.95 16.87 -3.16
N GLY A 144 0.72 18.19 -3.19
CA GLY A 144 -0.62 18.78 -3.09
C GLY A 144 -1.33 18.98 -4.44
N GLN A 145 -0.67 18.72 -5.55
CA GLN A 145 -1.25 18.81 -6.90
C GLN A 145 -2.06 17.56 -7.24
#